data_40945de424541773092f4840b163ddad
#
_entry.id   40945de424541773092f4840b163ddad
#
_cell.length_a   1.000
_cell.length_b   1.000
_cell.length_c   1.000
_cell.angle_alpha   90.00
_cell.angle_beta   90.00
_cell.angle_gamma   90.00
#
_symmetry.space_group_name_H-M   'P 1'
#
loop_
_entity.id
_entity.type
_entity.pdbx_description
1 polymer ?
#
loop_
_entity_poly.entity_id
_entity_poly.type
_entity_poly.pdbx_seq_one_letter_code
_entity_poly.pdbx_strand_id
1 'polypeptide(L)'
;MIYITGDKHADFYEVCCFCKKEKTNISDLMIILGDAGINYFNDPRDYKLKKELSECNITFFCVHGNHEERPEKIKTYKTKEFHNGIVYYEEEYPNILFAKDGEVYSLNNKSVLVIGGAYSIDKEYRIKYGYCWYETEQPNADIKKRVFKAIKNNNNDIDIVLSHTCPYKYMPREVFMSGVDQSKVDYSTEKFLDEVEKKLNYKKWYCGHYHTEKQIYKIEFMFGKIKDFTTGEFVPKLGYNNYERIRDAFSKKEAQLDSSNPHCPICNSNDIVLQKGDGYKIYGDDTIALICEDCKKVYGFNDVKYKQNYPRDL
;
A
#
# COMPACT_ATOMS: atom_id res chain seq x y z
N MET A 1 15.69 11.06 7.18
CA MET A 1 15.38 9.72 7.77
C MET A 1 14.76 8.84 6.70
N ILE A 2 14.78 7.51 6.87
CA ILE A 2 14.09 6.57 5.97
C ILE A 2 13.19 5.69 6.82
N TYR A 3 11.93 5.59 6.44
CA TYR A 3 10.90 4.78 7.09
C TYR A 3 10.34 3.76 6.12
N ILE A 4 9.77 2.67 6.63
CA ILE A 4 9.19 1.60 5.82
C ILE A 4 7.89 1.09 6.45
N THR A 5 6.91 0.80 5.62
CA THR A 5 5.63 0.19 5.99
C THR A 5 5.11 -0.70 4.87
N GLY A 6 4.09 -1.51 5.15
CA GLY A 6 3.44 -2.36 4.15
C GLY A 6 2.34 -1.65 3.37
N ASP A 7 1.42 -2.44 2.86
CA ASP A 7 0.26 -2.06 2.04
C ASP A 7 -0.57 -0.94 2.65
N LYS A 8 -1.03 -0.02 1.83
CA LYS A 8 -1.85 1.13 2.28
C LYS A 8 -3.25 1.14 1.70
N HIS A 9 -3.47 0.56 0.52
CA HIS A 9 -4.78 0.54 -0.15
C HIS A 9 -5.49 1.91 -0.10
N ALA A 10 -4.76 2.97 -0.43
CA ALA A 10 -5.17 4.37 -0.36
C ALA A 10 -5.42 4.92 1.07
N ASP A 11 -5.25 4.14 2.13
CA ASP A 11 -5.36 4.64 3.51
C ASP A 11 -4.01 5.09 4.06
N PHE A 12 -3.70 6.37 3.89
CA PHE A 12 -2.49 7.01 4.39
C PHE A 12 -2.69 7.82 5.67
N TYR A 13 -3.85 7.72 6.32
CA TYR A 13 -4.14 8.53 7.49
C TYR A 13 -3.06 8.40 8.59
N GLU A 14 -2.69 7.18 8.96
CA GLU A 14 -1.65 6.95 9.98
C GLU A 14 -0.29 7.48 9.54
N VAL A 15 0.06 7.34 8.24
CA VAL A 15 1.31 7.86 7.70
C VAL A 15 1.32 9.39 7.73
N CYS A 16 0.24 10.05 7.35
CA CYS A 16 0.15 11.51 7.39
C CYS A 16 0.18 12.05 8.83
N CYS A 17 -0.46 11.38 9.78
CA CYS A 17 -0.36 11.70 11.20
C CYS A 17 1.06 11.51 11.74
N PHE A 18 1.71 10.42 11.34
CA PHE A 18 3.12 10.17 11.65
C PHE A 18 4.01 11.31 11.15
N CYS A 19 3.88 11.70 9.88
CA CYS A 19 4.66 12.79 9.29
C CYS A 19 4.49 14.10 10.06
N LYS A 20 3.27 14.43 10.48
CA LYS A 20 2.98 15.63 11.28
C LYS A 20 3.64 15.57 12.66
N LYS A 21 3.56 14.42 13.33
CA LYS A 21 4.11 14.23 14.68
C LYS A 21 5.63 14.26 14.67
N GLU A 22 6.26 13.51 13.78
CA GLU A 22 7.71 13.42 13.66
C GLU A 22 8.32 14.62 12.92
N LYS A 23 7.49 15.55 12.42
CA LYS A 23 7.90 16.75 11.69
C LYS A 23 8.83 16.39 10.53
N THR A 24 8.45 15.36 9.77
CA THR A 24 9.22 14.94 8.60
C THR A 24 9.35 16.07 7.58
N ASN A 25 10.29 15.92 6.68
CA ASN A 25 10.52 16.86 5.59
C ASN A 25 10.70 16.09 4.26
N ILE A 26 10.70 16.82 3.17
CA ILE A 26 10.73 16.23 1.81
C ILE A 26 12.01 15.41 1.52
N SER A 27 13.08 15.57 2.29
CA SER A 27 14.28 14.73 2.20
C SER A 27 14.16 13.41 3.00
N ASP A 28 13.15 13.29 3.83
CA ASP A 28 12.82 12.02 4.47
C ASP A 28 12.07 11.10 3.49
N LEU A 29 12.22 9.79 3.63
CA LEU A 29 11.66 8.81 2.73
C LEU A 29 10.71 7.88 3.47
N MET A 30 9.52 7.65 2.91
CA MET A 30 8.58 6.61 3.34
C MET A 30 8.50 5.53 2.27
N ILE A 31 9.06 4.36 2.55
CA ILE A 31 8.98 3.19 1.68
C ILE A 31 7.63 2.51 1.90
N ILE A 32 6.87 2.30 0.81
CA ILE A 32 5.62 1.54 0.78
C ILE A 32 5.86 0.24 0.02
N LEU A 33 5.62 -0.91 0.66
CA LEU A 33 5.91 -2.23 0.09
C LEU A 33 4.82 -2.77 -0.84
N GLY A 34 4.34 -1.93 -1.72
CA GLY A 34 3.29 -2.24 -2.70
C GLY A 34 1.90 -1.91 -2.19
N ASP A 35 0.92 -2.07 -3.07
CA ASP A 35 -0.49 -1.77 -2.82
C ASP A 35 -0.69 -0.41 -2.14
N ALA A 36 0.00 0.60 -2.66
CA ALA A 36 -0.18 1.98 -2.21
C ALA A 36 -1.60 2.48 -2.50
N GLY A 37 -2.25 1.93 -3.55
CA GLY A 37 -3.55 2.35 -4.01
C GLY A 37 -3.54 3.68 -4.76
N ILE A 38 -2.35 4.14 -5.21
CA ILE A 38 -2.16 5.45 -5.86
C ILE A 38 -2.56 5.42 -7.34
N ASN A 39 -2.38 4.29 -8.02
CA ASN A 39 -2.73 4.08 -9.42
C ASN A 39 -3.79 2.96 -9.55
N TYR A 40 -4.75 2.94 -8.64
CA TYR A 40 -5.76 1.89 -8.59
C TYR A 40 -6.89 2.10 -9.58
N PHE A 41 -7.36 3.34 -9.76
CA PHE A 41 -8.51 3.64 -10.63
C PHE A 41 -8.11 4.16 -12.00
N ASN A 42 -6.97 4.81 -12.14
CA ASN A 42 -6.53 5.59 -13.30
C ASN A 42 -7.55 6.66 -13.72
N ASP A 43 -8.20 7.29 -12.74
CA ASP A 43 -9.21 8.33 -12.93
C ASP A 43 -9.06 9.45 -11.87
N PRO A 44 -9.97 10.45 -11.80
CA PRO A 44 -9.87 11.55 -10.85
C PRO A 44 -9.75 11.17 -9.37
N ARG A 45 -10.13 9.95 -8.99
CA ARG A 45 -9.97 9.45 -7.60
C ARG A 45 -8.50 9.32 -7.22
N ASP A 46 -7.69 8.79 -8.14
CA ASP A 46 -6.23 8.68 -7.93
C ASP A 46 -5.58 10.07 -7.85
N TYR A 47 -6.02 11.03 -8.65
CA TYR A 47 -5.52 12.42 -8.59
C TYR A 47 -5.79 13.06 -7.23
N LYS A 48 -6.95 12.79 -6.64
CA LYS A 48 -7.28 13.30 -5.32
C LYS A 48 -6.34 12.74 -4.26
N LEU A 49 -6.11 11.42 -4.27
CA LEU A 49 -5.17 10.78 -3.36
C LEU A 49 -3.74 11.32 -3.56
N LYS A 50 -3.27 11.42 -4.82
CA LYS A 50 -1.96 11.98 -5.13
C LYS A 50 -1.81 13.42 -4.60
N LYS A 51 -2.84 14.25 -4.75
CA LYS A 51 -2.86 15.60 -4.22
C LYS A 51 -2.75 15.60 -2.69
N GLU A 52 -3.54 14.79 -2.00
CA GLU A 52 -3.47 14.67 -0.54
C GLU A 52 -2.06 14.22 -0.08
N LEU A 53 -1.44 13.28 -0.78
CA LEU A 53 -0.10 12.79 -0.48
C LEU A 53 0.99 13.81 -0.82
N SER A 54 0.81 14.60 -1.85
CA SER A 54 1.76 15.66 -2.21
C SER A 54 1.88 16.75 -1.15
N GLU A 55 0.84 16.91 -0.33
CA GLU A 55 0.82 17.83 0.82
C GLU A 55 1.48 17.24 2.07
N CYS A 56 1.72 15.93 2.11
CA CYS A 56 2.50 15.31 3.17
C CYS A 56 3.98 15.70 3.01
N ASN A 57 4.56 16.22 4.07
CA ASN A 57 5.95 16.69 4.04
C ASN A 57 6.95 15.52 4.16
N ILE A 58 6.91 14.62 3.19
CA ILE A 58 7.78 13.44 3.04
C ILE A 58 7.81 13.00 1.57
N THR A 59 8.85 12.31 1.15
CA THR A 59 8.89 11.63 -0.15
C THR A 59 8.43 10.19 0.00
N PHE A 60 7.42 9.78 -0.78
CA PHE A 60 6.97 8.40 -0.87
C PHE A 60 7.81 7.65 -1.90
N PHE A 61 8.28 6.46 -1.52
CA PHE A 61 9.00 5.54 -2.39
C PHE A 61 8.23 4.22 -2.44
N CYS A 62 7.42 4.06 -3.48
CA CYS A 62 6.49 2.95 -3.60
C CYS A 62 7.09 1.80 -4.41
N VAL A 63 7.06 0.60 -3.87
CA VAL A 63 7.20 -0.65 -4.62
C VAL A 63 5.87 -0.89 -5.32
N HIS A 64 5.85 -1.44 -6.52
CA HIS A 64 4.60 -1.78 -7.20
C HIS A 64 3.91 -2.98 -6.52
N GLY A 65 2.61 -2.85 -6.27
CA GLY A 65 1.73 -3.90 -5.74
C GLY A 65 0.96 -4.67 -6.82
N ASN A 66 -0.03 -5.47 -6.45
CA ASN A 66 -0.90 -6.15 -7.41
C ASN A 66 -2.24 -5.41 -7.64
N HIS A 67 -2.59 -4.47 -6.78
CA HIS A 67 -3.82 -3.68 -6.88
C HIS A 67 -3.61 -2.30 -7.52
N GLU A 68 -2.63 -2.14 -8.38
CA GLU A 68 -2.35 -0.86 -9.03
C GLU A 68 -1.72 -1.05 -10.41
N GLU A 69 -2.03 -0.12 -11.33
CA GLU A 69 -1.40 -0.14 -12.66
C GLU A 69 0.07 0.27 -12.55
N ARG A 70 0.90 -0.38 -13.35
CA ARG A 70 2.32 -0.03 -13.43
C ARG A 70 2.54 1.36 -14.01
N PRO A 71 3.38 2.21 -13.39
CA PRO A 71 3.64 3.57 -13.87
C PRO A 71 4.06 3.65 -15.34
N GLU A 72 4.79 2.64 -15.85
CA GLU A 72 5.18 2.59 -17.26
C GLU A 72 4.03 2.43 -18.25
N LYS A 73 2.82 2.11 -17.78
CA LYS A 73 1.60 2.05 -18.58
C LYS A 73 0.79 3.33 -18.53
N ILE A 74 1.10 4.24 -17.63
CA ILE A 74 0.38 5.49 -17.41
C ILE A 74 1.16 6.64 -18.07
N LYS A 75 0.51 7.35 -19.00
CA LYS A 75 1.15 8.34 -19.88
C LYS A 75 1.74 9.55 -19.17
N THR A 76 1.25 9.88 -17.98
CA THR A 76 1.68 11.04 -17.19
C THR A 76 3.00 10.82 -16.48
N TYR A 77 3.39 9.55 -16.28
CA TYR A 77 4.65 9.22 -15.60
C TYR A 77 5.86 9.45 -16.49
N LYS A 78 6.88 10.03 -15.87
CA LYS A 78 8.24 10.20 -16.41
C LYS A 78 9.22 9.43 -15.54
N THR A 79 10.46 9.34 -15.98
CA THR A 79 11.54 8.72 -15.21
C THR A 79 12.60 9.73 -14.81
N LYS A 80 13.21 9.53 -13.64
CA LYS A 80 14.39 10.27 -13.19
C LYS A 80 15.34 9.36 -12.42
N GLU A 81 16.59 9.77 -12.30
CA GLU A 81 17.52 9.14 -11.39
C GLU A 81 17.17 9.47 -9.93
N PHE A 82 17.30 8.49 -9.06
CA PHE A 82 17.06 8.61 -7.64
C PHE A 82 17.91 7.57 -6.88
N HIS A 83 18.84 8.03 -6.05
CA HIS A 83 19.71 7.15 -5.26
C HIS A 83 20.36 6.01 -6.06
N ASN A 84 20.97 6.32 -7.19
CA ASN A 84 21.65 5.41 -8.14
C ASN A 84 20.74 4.46 -8.94
N GLY A 85 19.43 4.53 -8.75
CA GLY A 85 18.46 3.78 -9.55
C GLY A 85 17.51 4.71 -10.30
N ILE A 86 16.59 4.15 -11.05
CA ILE A 86 15.57 4.89 -11.82
C ILE A 86 14.22 4.76 -11.10
N VAL A 87 13.51 5.87 -10.94
CA VAL A 87 12.15 5.91 -10.45
C VAL A 87 11.20 6.52 -11.47
N TYR A 88 9.92 6.15 -11.38
CA TYR A 88 8.83 6.82 -12.06
C TYR A 88 8.25 7.90 -11.17
N TYR A 89 7.83 9.02 -11.76
CA TYR A 89 7.21 10.14 -11.05
C TYR A 89 6.32 10.93 -12.00
N GLU A 90 5.40 11.70 -11.45
CA GLU A 90 4.61 12.71 -12.16
C GLU A 90 5.07 14.10 -11.76
N GLU A 91 5.16 15.03 -12.71
CA GLU A 91 5.65 16.40 -12.43
C GLU A 91 4.75 17.15 -11.45
N GLU A 92 3.47 16.84 -11.46
CA GLU A 92 2.48 17.43 -10.55
C GLU A 92 2.63 16.95 -9.10
N TYR A 93 3.19 15.74 -8.91
CA TYR A 93 3.35 15.09 -7.61
C TYR A 93 4.80 14.60 -7.40
N PRO A 94 5.79 15.53 -7.36
CA PRO A 94 7.21 15.18 -7.45
C PRO A 94 7.77 14.41 -6.25
N ASN A 95 7.03 14.37 -5.13
CA ASN A 95 7.37 13.61 -3.93
C ASN A 95 6.72 12.22 -3.88
N ILE A 96 6.01 11.79 -4.92
CA ILE A 96 5.46 10.43 -5.05
C ILE A 96 6.27 9.71 -6.12
N LEU A 97 7.08 8.75 -5.68
CA LEU A 97 8.00 8.01 -6.53
C LEU A 97 7.61 6.52 -6.55
N PHE A 98 7.60 5.93 -7.72
CA PHE A 98 7.52 4.47 -7.86
C PHE A 98 8.88 3.93 -8.27
N ALA A 99 9.36 2.96 -7.52
CA ALA A 99 10.60 2.27 -7.84
C ALA A 99 10.44 1.46 -9.14
N LYS A 100 11.47 1.47 -9.98
CA LYS A 100 11.49 0.62 -11.15
C LYS A 100 12.01 -0.76 -10.79
N ASP A 101 11.23 -1.78 -11.13
CA ASP A 101 11.58 -3.17 -10.83
C ASP A 101 12.92 -3.59 -11.45
N GLY A 102 13.75 -4.24 -10.66
CA GLY A 102 15.08 -4.68 -11.06
C GLY A 102 16.17 -3.61 -10.97
N GLU A 103 15.86 -2.42 -10.46
CA GLU A 103 16.87 -1.43 -10.10
C GLU A 103 17.45 -1.69 -8.71
N VAL A 104 18.70 -1.24 -8.50
CA VAL A 104 19.38 -1.27 -7.21
C VAL A 104 19.65 0.16 -6.75
N TYR A 105 19.07 0.52 -5.64
CA TYR A 105 19.18 1.87 -5.06
C TYR A 105 20.21 1.90 -3.94
N SER A 106 20.85 3.05 -3.73
CA SER A 106 21.71 3.29 -2.58
C SER A 106 20.93 4.03 -1.50
N LEU A 107 20.29 3.30 -0.59
CA LEU A 107 19.54 3.89 0.52
C LEU A 107 20.31 3.71 1.83
N ASN A 108 20.66 4.83 2.48
CA ASN A 108 21.44 4.81 3.72
C ASN A 108 22.72 3.97 3.61
N ASN A 109 23.48 4.15 2.52
CA ASN A 109 24.72 3.41 2.20
C ASN A 109 24.53 1.88 2.11
N LYS A 110 23.32 1.41 1.88
CA LYS A 110 23.00 0.00 1.62
C LYS A 110 22.52 -0.17 0.19
N SER A 111 22.92 -1.26 -0.45
CA SER A 111 22.39 -1.65 -1.75
C SER A 111 21.01 -2.27 -1.57
N VAL A 112 19.99 -1.73 -2.26
CA VAL A 112 18.58 -2.09 -2.09
C VAL A 112 17.99 -2.47 -3.45
N LEU A 113 17.72 -3.74 -3.65
CA LEU A 113 17.05 -4.26 -4.85
C LEU A 113 15.53 -4.18 -4.69
N VAL A 114 14.82 -3.70 -5.73
CA VAL A 114 13.36 -3.62 -5.71
C VAL A 114 12.72 -4.58 -6.71
N ILE A 115 11.69 -5.32 -6.27
CA ILE A 115 10.94 -6.29 -7.08
C ILE A 115 9.45 -6.20 -6.69
N GLY A 116 8.64 -5.56 -7.53
CA GLY A 116 7.21 -5.38 -7.28
C GLY A 116 6.33 -6.49 -7.87
N GLY A 117 5.06 -6.45 -7.49
CA GLY A 117 3.98 -7.26 -8.01
C GLY A 117 3.74 -8.57 -7.27
N ALA A 118 2.51 -9.06 -7.40
CA ALA A 118 2.02 -10.35 -6.91
C ALA A 118 0.78 -10.76 -7.71
N TYR A 119 0.25 -11.95 -7.47
CA TYR A 119 -1.03 -12.39 -8.01
C TYR A 119 -2.19 -11.96 -7.13
N SER A 120 -3.25 -11.42 -7.71
CA SER A 120 -4.49 -11.08 -7.00
C SER A 120 -5.37 -12.31 -6.84
N ILE A 121 -5.53 -12.81 -5.62
CA ILE A 121 -6.38 -13.98 -5.32
C ILE A 121 -7.86 -13.74 -5.63
N ASP A 122 -8.29 -12.50 -5.71
CA ASP A 122 -9.64 -12.04 -6.05
C ASP A 122 -9.79 -11.62 -7.53
N LYS A 123 -8.80 -11.92 -8.39
CA LYS A 123 -8.79 -11.61 -9.83
C LYS A 123 -10.09 -11.94 -10.52
N GLU A 124 -10.57 -13.18 -10.40
CA GLU A 124 -11.80 -13.67 -11.05
C GLU A 124 -13.02 -12.87 -10.59
N TYR A 125 -13.08 -12.55 -9.30
CA TYR A 125 -14.13 -11.72 -8.72
C TYR A 125 -14.08 -10.30 -9.29
N ARG A 126 -12.90 -9.68 -9.34
CA ARG A 126 -12.71 -8.33 -9.88
C ARG A 126 -13.15 -8.23 -11.33
N ILE A 127 -12.69 -9.16 -12.18
CA ILE A 127 -13.05 -9.19 -13.59
C ILE A 127 -14.57 -9.39 -13.75
N LYS A 128 -15.16 -10.33 -12.99
CA LYS A 128 -16.59 -10.63 -13.07
C LYS A 128 -17.49 -9.45 -12.71
N TYR A 129 -17.10 -8.65 -11.72
CA TYR A 129 -17.91 -7.54 -11.20
C TYR A 129 -17.43 -6.15 -11.65
N GLY A 130 -16.46 -6.08 -12.58
CA GLY A 130 -15.99 -4.82 -13.15
C GLY A 130 -15.12 -3.97 -12.22
N TYR A 131 -14.49 -4.58 -11.21
CA TYR A 131 -13.48 -3.90 -10.40
C TYR A 131 -12.15 -3.80 -11.15
N CYS A 132 -11.33 -2.84 -10.77
CA CYS A 132 -10.02 -2.66 -11.38
C CYS A 132 -9.13 -3.88 -11.13
N TRP A 133 -8.61 -4.43 -12.20
CA TRP A 133 -7.57 -5.46 -12.23
C TRP A 133 -6.64 -5.20 -13.39
N TYR A 134 -5.35 -5.43 -13.22
CA TYR A 134 -4.33 -5.14 -14.21
C TYR A 134 -3.55 -6.39 -14.60
N GLU A 135 -3.45 -6.65 -15.90
CA GLU A 135 -2.67 -7.78 -16.42
C GLU A 135 -1.18 -7.68 -16.05
N THR A 136 -0.74 -6.48 -15.70
CA THR A 136 0.63 -6.17 -15.31
C THR A 136 0.93 -6.40 -13.82
N GLU A 137 -0.02 -6.96 -13.06
CA GLU A 137 0.11 -7.17 -11.61
C GLU A 137 1.37 -7.97 -11.22
N GLN A 138 1.77 -8.94 -12.06
CA GLN A 138 2.95 -9.76 -11.82
C GLN A 138 4.15 -9.32 -12.68
N PRO A 139 5.41 -9.57 -12.24
CA PRO A 139 6.59 -9.27 -13.04
C PRO A 139 6.65 -10.11 -14.34
N ASN A 140 6.70 -9.43 -15.46
CA ASN A 140 6.88 -10.04 -16.77
C ASN A 140 8.31 -10.54 -17.01
N ALA A 141 8.55 -11.15 -18.17
CA ALA A 141 9.87 -11.70 -18.55
C ALA A 141 10.98 -10.65 -18.56
N ASP A 142 10.68 -9.42 -18.98
CA ASP A 142 11.68 -8.34 -19.05
C ASP A 142 12.06 -7.84 -17.65
N ILE A 143 11.11 -7.75 -16.74
CA ILE A 143 11.36 -7.44 -15.33
C ILE A 143 12.24 -8.53 -14.72
N LYS A 144 11.89 -9.81 -14.89
CA LYS A 144 12.66 -10.95 -14.36
C LYS A 144 14.11 -10.92 -14.90
N LYS A 145 14.28 -10.63 -16.18
CA LYS A 145 15.60 -10.48 -16.80
C LYS A 145 16.41 -9.31 -16.22
N ARG A 146 15.77 -8.14 -15.99
CA ARG A 146 16.45 -7.00 -15.35
C ARG A 146 16.90 -7.34 -13.94
N VAL A 147 16.05 -7.99 -13.14
CA VAL A 147 16.39 -8.42 -11.79
C VAL A 147 17.64 -9.30 -11.76
N PHE A 148 17.69 -10.35 -12.61
CA PHE A 148 18.87 -11.22 -12.66
C PHE A 148 20.12 -10.50 -13.18
N LYS A 149 19.96 -9.54 -14.12
CA LYS A 149 21.06 -8.70 -14.56
C LYS A 149 21.59 -7.82 -13.43
N ALA A 150 20.69 -7.21 -12.65
CA ALA A 150 21.07 -6.37 -11.51
C ALA A 150 21.81 -7.18 -10.44
N ILE A 151 21.34 -8.36 -10.11
CA ILE A 151 22.00 -9.28 -9.17
C ILE A 151 23.44 -9.60 -9.66
N LYS A 152 23.58 -9.99 -10.93
CA LYS A 152 24.90 -10.30 -11.52
C LYS A 152 25.83 -9.08 -11.50
N ASN A 153 25.33 -7.90 -11.83
CA ASN A 153 26.11 -6.66 -11.86
C ASN A 153 26.60 -6.25 -10.44
N ASN A 154 25.93 -6.70 -9.40
CA ASN A 154 26.32 -6.49 -8.00
C ASN A 154 27.02 -7.72 -7.39
N ASN A 155 27.64 -8.59 -8.20
CA ASN A 155 28.37 -9.78 -7.73
C ASN A 155 27.52 -10.72 -6.86
N ASN A 156 26.22 -10.76 -7.07
CA ASN A 156 25.23 -11.50 -6.28
C ASN A 156 25.18 -11.07 -4.78
N ASP A 157 25.62 -9.86 -4.46
CA ASP A 157 25.67 -9.33 -3.10
C ASP A 157 24.86 -8.03 -3.02
N ILE A 158 23.76 -8.09 -2.30
CA ILE A 158 22.79 -6.97 -2.10
C ILE A 158 22.45 -6.94 -0.60
N ASP A 159 22.52 -5.77 0.02
CA ASP A 159 22.22 -5.67 1.45
C ASP A 159 20.75 -5.98 1.76
N ILE A 160 19.83 -5.38 1.00
CA ILE A 160 18.39 -5.44 1.28
C ILE A 160 17.60 -5.71 -0.01
N VAL A 161 16.57 -6.51 0.09
CA VAL A 161 15.56 -6.67 -0.95
C VAL A 161 14.23 -6.08 -0.45
N LEU A 162 13.59 -5.28 -1.29
CA LEU A 162 12.22 -4.82 -1.11
C LEU A 162 11.35 -5.47 -2.19
N SER A 163 10.32 -6.19 -1.78
CA SER A 163 9.37 -6.76 -2.73
C SER A 163 7.94 -6.56 -2.22
N HIS A 164 6.95 -6.71 -3.11
CA HIS A 164 5.57 -6.71 -2.67
C HIS A 164 5.23 -8.04 -1.99
N THR A 165 5.37 -9.18 -2.67
CA THR A 165 5.23 -10.51 -2.07
C THR A 165 6.57 -11.13 -1.68
N CYS A 166 6.59 -12.35 -1.15
CA CYS A 166 7.78 -13.05 -0.64
C CYS A 166 8.17 -14.26 -1.48
N PRO A 167 9.39 -14.83 -1.31
CA PRO A 167 9.74 -16.12 -1.88
C PRO A 167 8.78 -17.24 -1.44
N TYR A 168 8.43 -18.15 -2.34
CA TYR A 168 7.39 -19.17 -2.19
C TYR A 168 7.54 -20.02 -0.91
N LYS A 169 8.78 -20.38 -0.55
CA LYS A 169 9.07 -21.19 0.64
C LYS A 169 8.80 -20.48 1.97
N TYR A 170 8.70 -19.14 1.95
CA TYR A 170 8.45 -18.32 3.14
C TYR A 170 7.03 -17.78 3.23
N MET A 171 6.13 -18.17 2.32
CA MET A 171 4.74 -17.73 2.37
C MET A 171 4.11 -18.05 3.74
N PRO A 172 3.48 -17.08 4.40
CA PRO A 172 2.86 -17.24 5.73
C PRO A 172 1.48 -17.91 5.58
N ARG A 173 1.46 -19.21 5.31
CA ARG A 173 0.25 -19.98 4.95
C ARG A 173 -0.83 -19.94 6.01
N GLU A 174 -0.48 -19.67 7.27
CA GLU A 174 -1.41 -19.58 8.39
C GLU A 174 -2.32 -18.33 8.33
N VAL A 175 -1.95 -17.32 7.52
CA VAL A 175 -2.79 -16.11 7.32
C VAL A 175 -3.60 -16.17 6.01
N PHE A 176 -3.54 -17.27 5.28
CA PHE A 176 -4.30 -17.42 4.04
C PHE A 176 -5.79 -17.38 4.31
N MET A 177 -6.52 -16.70 3.43
CA MET A 177 -7.97 -16.59 3.54
C MET A 177 -8.63 -17.96 3.37
N SER A 178 -9.44 -18.34 4.35
CA SER A 178 -10.29 -19.55 4.26
C SER A 178 -11.29 -19.35 3.10
N GLY A 179 -11.43 -20.36 2.24
CA GLY A 179 -12.33 -20.29 1.09
C GLY A 179 -11.68 -19.94 -0.24
N VAL A 180 -10.42 -19.53 -0.25
CA VAL A 180 -9.63 -19.39 -1.49
C VAL A 180 -9.06 -20.75 -1.88
N ASP A 181 -9.42 -21.24 -3.07
CA ASP A 181 -8.85 -22.46 -3.65
C ASP A 181 -7.39 -22.21 -4.07
N GLN A 182 -6.46 -22.62 -3.23
CA GLN A 182 -5.04 -22.40 -3.44
C GLN A 182 -4.46 -23.08 -4.69
N SER A 183 -5.18 -24.07 -5.26
CA SER A 183 -4.76 -24.73 -6.50
C SER A 183 -4.93 -23.85 -7.74
N LYS A 184 -5.75 -22.80 -7.64
CA LYS A 184 -6.01 -21.81 -8.70
C LYS A 184 -5.17 -20.56 -8.59
N VAL A 185 -4.39 -20.40 -7.53
CA VAL A 185 -3.53 -19.23 -7.32
C VAL A 185 -2.26 -19.37 -8.16
N ASP A 186 -1.94 -18.36 -8.94
CA ASP A 186 -0.70 -18.32 -9.72
C ASP A 186 0.47 -17.81 -8.88
N TYR A 187 1.24 -18.75 -8.34
CA TYR A 187 2.46 -18.47 -7.56
C TYR A 187 3.70 -18.19 -8.40
N SER A 188 3.57 -17.75 -9.65
CA SER A 188 4.72 -17.54 -10.53
C SER A 188 5.67 -16.45 -10.03
N THR A 189 5.14 -15.42 -9.34
CA THR A 189 5.95 -14.37 -8.71
C THR A 189 6.73 -14.91 -7.52
N GLU A 190 6.08 -15.60 -6.60
CA GLU A 190 6.73 -16.18 -5.41
C GLU A 190 7.81 -17.22 -5.79
N LYS A 191 7.54 -18.05 -6.79
CA LYS A 191 8.52 -18.99 -7.35
C LYS A 191 9.71 -18.30 -8.00
N PHE A 192 9.46 -17.20 -8.72
CA PHE A 192 10.54 -16.37 -9.25
C PHE A 192 11.37 -15.76 -8.11
N LEU A 193 10.74 -15.30 -7.04
CA LEU A 193 11.46 -14.79 -5.87
C LEU A 193 12.27 -15.87 -5.14
N ASP A 194 11.83 -17.14 -5.13
CA ASP A 194 12.67 -18.29 -4.70
C ASP A 194 13.94 -18.43 -5.56
N GLU A 195 13.83 -18.21 -6.88
CA GLU A 195 14.98 -18.25 -7.79
C GLU A 195 15.96 -17.09 -7.54
N VAL A 196 15.42 -15.91 -7.23
CA VAL A 196 16.20 -14.73 -6.84
C VAL A 196 16.94 -15.01 -5.56
N GLU A 197 16.24 -15.51 -4.54
CA GLU A 197 16.79 -15.79 -3.21
C GLU A 197 17.93 -16.82 -3.25
N LYS A 198 17.81 -17.85 -4.09
CA LYS A 198 18.88 -18.86 -4.29
C LYS A 198 20.18 -18.30 -4.86
N LYS A 199 20.09 -17.20 -5.62
CA LYS A 199 21.24 -16.61 -6.32
C LYS A 199 21.84 -15.40 -5.60
N LEU A 200 21.16 -14.89 -4.59
CA LEU A 200 21.49 -13.64 -3.95
C LEU A 200 22.00 -13.84 -2.53
N ASN A 201 23.14 -13.25 -2.22
CA ASN A 201 23.56 -13.02 -0.86
C ASN A 201 22.94 -11.72 -0.35
N TYR A 202 22.12 -11.78 0.72
CA TYR A 202 21.42 -10.61 1.27
C TYR A 202 21.37 -10.67 2.80
N LYS A 203 21.22 -9.49 3.41
CA LYS A 203 21.14 -9.36 4.89
C LYS A 203 19.69 -9.35 5.37
N LYS A 204 18.81 -8.67 4.64
CA LYS A 204 17.41 -8.48 5.02
C LYS A 204 16.52 -8.43 3.77
N TRP A 205 15.28 -8.88 3.91
CA TRP A 205 14.25 -8.79 2.89
C TRP A 205 12.96 -8.29 3.53
N TYR A 206 12.38 -7.23 2.99
CA TYR A 206 11.09 -6.69 3.43
C TYR A 206 10.03 -6.93 2.36
N CYS A 207 8.82 -7.35 2.78
CA CYS A 207 7.67 -7.53 1.89
C CYS A 207 6.35 -7.20 2.56
N GLY A 208 5.31 -6.91 1.75
CA GLY A 208 3.93 -6.67 2.15
C GLY A 208 3.00 -7.82 1.78
N HIS A 209 1.90 -7.52 1.08
CA HIS A 209 0.94 -8.40 0.45
C HIS A 209 0.08 -9.27 1.38
N TYR A 210 0.65 -9.88 2.38
CA TYR A 210 -0.06 -10.83 3.27
C TYR A 210 -0.75 -10.17 4.46
N HIS A 211 -0.76 -8.87 4.56
CA HIS A 211 -1.39 -8.08 5.63
C HIS A 211 -1.03 -8.58 7.04
N THR A 212 0.22 -8.97 7.23
CA THR A 212 0.73 -9.49 8.50
C THR A 212 2.03 -8.83 8.93
N GLU A 213 2.28 -8.82 10.23
CA GLU A 213 3.50 -8.33 10.85
C GLU A 213 4.26 -9.53 11.41
N LYS A 214 5.22 -10.03 10.66
CA LYS A 214 5.92 -11.26 11.00
C LYS A 214 7.34 -11.26 10.46
N GLN A 215 8.23 -11.98 11.12
CA GLN A 215 9.55 -12.28 10.61
C GLN A 215 9.76 -13.79 10.47
N ILE A 216 10.21 -14.23 9.30
CA ILE A 216 10.61 -15.60 9.01
C ILE A 216 12.05 -15.55 8.50
N TYR A 217 13.01 -15.98 9.32
CA TYR A 217 14.44 -15.92 9.01
C TYR A 217 14.88 -14.46 8.69
N LYS A 218 15.31 -14.16 7.46
CA LYS A 218 15.70 -12.82 7.00
C LYS A 218 14.56 -12.05 6.36
N ILE A 219 13.39 -12.68 6.17
CA ILE A 219 12.21 -12.08 5.53
C ILE A 219 11.35 -11.43 6.60
N GLU A 220 11.03 -10.17 6.43
CA GLU A 220 10.13 -9.44 7.31
C GLU A 220 8.90 -8.97 6.54
N PHE A 221 7.74 -9.42 7.00
CA PHE A 221 6.43 -9.03 6.51
C PHE A 221 5.99 -7.77 7.23
N MET A 222 5.57 -6.77 6.46
CA MET A 222 5.13 -5.46 6.94
C MET A 222 3.71 -5.20 6.50
N PHE A 223 2.92 -4.55 7.35
CA PHE A 223 1.56 -4.14 7.01
C PHE A 223 1.23 -2.74 7.56
N GLY A 224 0.69 -2.65 8.77
CA GLY A 224 0.20 -1.40 9.36
C GLY A 224 1.25 -0.60 10.11
N LYS A 225 2.31 -1.24 10.60
CA LYS A 225 3.33 -0.56 11.41
C LYS A 225 4.34 0.18 10.55
N ILE A 226 4.83 1.28 11.08
CA ILE A 226 5.96 2.03 10.51
C ILE A 226 7.23 1.62 11.26
N LYS A 227 8.30 1.40 10.53
CA LYS A 227 9.62 1.05 11.04
C LYS A 227 10.65 2.07 10.56
N ASP A 228 11.59 2.43 11.40
CA ASP A 228 12.81 3.11 10.96
C ASP A 228 13.67 2.10 10.17
N PHE A 229 13.92 2.42 8.92
CA PHE A 229 14.66 1.54 7.99
C PHE A 229 16.14 1.40 8.36
N THR A 230 16.69 2.39 9.08
CA THR A 230 18.09 2.44 9.48
C THR A 230 18.35 1.58 10.71
N THR A 231 17.54 1.77 11.76
CA THR A 231 17.69 1.06 13.04
C THR A 231 17.00 -0.29 13.02
N GLY A 232 15.98 -0.46 12.19
CA GLY A 232 15.12 -1.65 12.18
C GLY A 232 14.11 -1.68 13.33
N GLU A 233 13.95 -0.59 14.06
CA GLU A 233 13.01 -0.50 15.17
C GLU A 233 11.65 0.02 14.71
N PHE A 234 10.58 -0.51 15.29
CA PHE A 234 9.24 0.03 15.06
C PHE A 234 9.10 1.40 15.70
N VAL A 235 8.59 2.34 14.92
CA VAL A 235 8.18 3.62 15.47
C VAL A 235 6.97 3.38 16.39
N PRO A 236 6.95 3.96 17.61
CA PRO A 236 5.81 3.80 18.50
C PRO A 236 4.52 4.20 17.81
N LYS A 237 3.48 3.34 17.90
CA LYS A 237 2.14 3.70 17.40
C LYS A 237 1.77 5.07 17.93
N LEU A 238 1.35 5.92 17.04
CA LEU A 238 0.64 7.12 17.43
C LEU A 238 -0.53 6.63 18.28
N GLY A 239 -0.68 7.12 19.49
CA GLY A 239 -1.77 6.74 20.39
C GLY A 239 -3.18 7.15 19.92
N TYR A 240 -3.34 7.31 18.59
CA TYR A 240 -4.64 7.53 17.96
C TYR A 240 -5.40 6.20 17.96
N ASN A 241 -6.41 6.14 18.81
CA ASN A 241 -7.42 5.11 18.68
C ASN A 241 -8.34 5.45 17.49
N ASN A 242 -9.11 4.50 17.02
CA ASN A 242 -10.04 4.72 15.92
C ASN A 242 -11.03 5.87 16.18
N TYR A 243 -11.32 6.16 17.45
CA TYR A 243 -12.17 7.27 17.87
C TYR A 243 -11.55 8.63 17.53
N GLU A 244 -10.25 8.81 17.73
CA GLU A 244 -9.54 10.05 17.36
C GLU A 244 -9.48 10.24 15.85
N ARG A 245 -9.26 9.17 15.10
CA ARG A 245 -9.32 9.16 13.63
C ARG A 245 -10.69 9.62 13.12
N ILE A 246 -11.74 9.06 13.69
CA ILE A 246 -13.13 9.40 13.40
C ILE A 246 -13.41 10.85 13.80
N ARG A 247 -13.05 11.23 15.03
CA ARG A 247 -13.23 12.60 15.53
C ARG A 247 -12.52 13.63 14.67
N ASP A 248 -11.30 13.38 14.23
CA ASP A 248 -10.54 14.29 13.38
C ASP A 248 -11.18 14.41 11.98
N ALA A 249 -11.78 13.36 11.46
CA ALA A 249 -12.58 13.41 10.23
C ALA A 249 -13.82 14.30 10.40
N PHE A 250 -14.47 14.26 11.59
CA PHE A 250 -15.64 15.08 11.90
C PHE A 250 -15.33 16.51 12.34
N SER A 251 -14.18 16.78 12.95
CA SER A 251 -13.79 18.10 13.42
C SER A 251 -13.42 19.06 12.28
N LYS A 252 -13.09 18.54 11.12
CA LYS A 252 -12.99 19.35 9.90
C LYS A 252 -14.42 19.71 9.52
N LYS A 253 -14.78 20.99 9.68
CA LYS A 253 -16.11 21.58 9.37
C LYS A 253 -16.72 21.19 8.00
N GLU A 254 -15.96 20.57 7.13
CA GLU A 254 -16.33 20.09 5.81
C GLU A 254 -17.05 18.73 5.81
N ALA A 255 -17.21 18.10 6.99
CA ALA A 255 -17.73 16.74 7.12
C ALA A 255 -19.02 16.64 7.93
N GLN A 256 -19.93 17.60 7.82
CA GLN A 256 -21.28 17.43 8.35
C GLN A 256 -22.15 16.73 7.30
N LEU A 257 -22.40 15.44 7.52
CA LEU A 257 -23.38 14.71 6.74
C LEU A 257 -24.78 15.20 7.06
N ASP A 258 -25.48 15.70 6.04
CA ASP A 258 -26.90 15.97 6.12
C ASP A 258 -27.66 14.63 6.10
N SER A 259 -28.33 14.30 7.21
CA SER A 259 -29.09 13.05 7.34
C SER A 259 -30.29 12.96 6.41
N SER A 260 -30.74 14.07 5.84
CA SER A 260 -31.87 14.12 4.89
C SER A 260 -31.44 13.86 3.45
N ASN A 261 -30.18 14.07 3.14
CA ASN A 261 -29.58 13.83 1.81
C ASN A 261 -28.10 13.47 1.98
N PRO A 262 -27.78 12.24 2.39
CA PRO A 262 -26.41 11.85 2.68
C PRO A 262 -25.56 11.89 1.41
N HIS A 263 -24.56 12.72 1.42
CA HIS A 263 -23.53 12.79 0.39
C HIS A 263 -22.16 12.92 1.06
N CYS A 264 -21.13 12.43 0.41
CA CYS A 264 -19.79 12.55 0.92
C CYS A 264 -19.36 14.04 0.95
N PRO A 265 -19.05 14.62 2.11
CA PRO A 265 -18.66 16.02 2.19
C PRO A 265 -17.29 16.29 1.56
N ILE A 266 -16.57 15.26 1.16
CA ILE A 266 -15.23 15.36 0.58
C ILE A 266 -15.28 15.33 -0.96
N CYS A 267 -16.02 14.37 -1.54
CA CYS A 267 -16.12 14.22 -2.99
C CYS A 267 -17.53 14.44 -3.55
N ASN A 268 -18.49 14.78 -2.70
CA ASN A 268 -19.88 15.02 -3.01
C ASN A 268 -20.61 13.81 -3.65
N SER A 269 -20.06 12.61 -3.49
CA SER A 269 -20.70 11.37 -3.95
C SER A 269 -21.92 11.04 -3.09
N ASN A 270 -22.95 10.50 -3.72
CA ASN A 270 -24.11 9.92 -3.05
C ASN A 270 -23.92 8.42 -2.72
N ASP A 271 -22.81 7.82 -3.15
CA ASP A 271 -22.50 6.43 -2.90
C ASP A 271 -21.89 6.23 -1.51
N ILE A 272 -22.76 6.26 -0.51
CA ILE A 272 -22.40 6.13 0.89
C ILE A 272 -23.05 4.86 1.43
N VAL A 273 -22.24 3.94 1.91
CA VAL A 273 -22.68 2.68 2.51
C VAL A 273 -22.50 2.66 4.01
N LEU A 274 -23.44 2.03 4.69
CA LEU A 274 -23.33 1.71 6.11
C LEU A 274 -22.60 0.39 6.29
N GLN A 275 -21.52 0.38 7.02
CA GLN A 275 -20.81 -0.82 7.38
C GLN A 275 -20.86 -1.05 8.89
N LYS A 276 -21.33 -2.21 9.31
CA LYS A 276 -21.30 -2.63 10.71
C LYS A 276 -19.94 -3.29 11.01
N GLY A 277 -19.40 -3.05 12.21
CA GLY A 277 -18.01 -3.29 12.56
C GLY A 277 -17.50 -4.73 12.64
N ASP A 278 -18.33 -5.73 12.36
CA ASP A 278 -17.97 -7.15 12.46
C ASP A 278 -17.13 -7.70 11.27
N GLY A 279 -16.95 -6.93 10.20
CA GLY A 279 -16.10 -7.34 9.07
C GLY A 279 -14.65 -6.85 9.13
N TYR A 280 -14.41 -5.76 9.83
CA TYR A 280 -13.07 -5.20 10.01
C TYR A 280 -12.86 -4.88 11.49
N LYS A 281 -11.96 -5.57 12.15
CA LYS A 281 -11.56 -5.35 13.57
C LYS A 281 -11.12 -3.91 13.90
N ILE A 282 -11.34 -2.99 12.99
CA ILE A 282 -10.94 -1.58 13.06
C ILE A 282 -11.90 -0.76 13.93
N TYR A 283 -13.18 -1.15 14.03
CA TYR A 283 -14.21 -0.27 14.62
C TYR A 283 -14.83 -0.75 15.94
N GLY A 284 -14.52 -1.95 16.42
CA GLY A 284 -15.22 -2.55 17.56
C GLY A 284 -16.66 -2.96 17.22
N ASP A 285 -17.22 -3.92 17.98
CA ASP A 285 -18.46 -4.63 17.63
C ASP A 285 -19.74 -3.75 17.60
N ASP A 286 -19.70 -2.53 18.16
CA ASP A 286 -20.85 -1.63 18.26
C ASP A 286 -20.76 -0.38 17.39
N THR A 287 -19.73 -0.23 16.59
CA THR A 287 -19.50 0.96 15.78
C THR A 287 -20.10 0.79 14.39
N ILE A 288 -20.99 1.71 14.02
CA ILE A 288 -21.47 1.84 12.63
C ILE A 288 -20.62 2.90 11.95
N ALA A 289 -20.02 2.55 10.83
CA ALA A 289 -19.30 3.49 10.00
C ALA A 289 -20.07 3.74 8.69
N LEU A 290 -20.12 4.99 8.27
CA LEU A 290 -20.47 5.34 6.91
C LEU A 290 -19.19 5.39 6.10
N ILE A 291 -19.17 4.73 4.97
CA ILE A 291 -18.05 4.71 4.05
C ILE A 291 -18.52 5.29 2.73
N CYS A 292 -17.81 6.29 2.23
CA CYS A 292 -17.99 6.71 0.86
C CYS A 292 -17.28 5.73 -0.07
N GLU A 293 -18.03 5.02 -0.91
CA GLU A 293 -17.46 4.04 -1.84
C GLU A 293 -16.56 4.70 -2.90
N ASP A 294 -16.81 5.94 -3.25
CA ASP A 294 -16.00 6.64 -4.25
C ASP A 294 -14.64 7.11 -3.72
N CYS A 295 -14.59 7.78 -2.56
CA CYS A 295 -13.33 8.30 -2.04
C CYS A 295 -12.76 7.47 -0.89
N LYS A 296 -13.42 6.37 -0.51
CA LYS A 296 -13.05 5.45 0.58
C LYS A 296 -12.85 6.15 1.95
N LYS A 297 -13.41 7.33 2.13
CA LYS A 297 -13.40 8.00 3.44
C LYS A 297 -14.42 7.37 4.37
N VAL A 298 -14.02 7.21 5.60
CA VAL A 298 -14.81 6.56 6.64
C VAL A 298 -15.30 7.61 7.62
N TYR A 299 -16.60 7.57 7.89
CA TYR A 299 -17.29 8.41 8.85
C TYR A 299 -17.88 7.52 9.93
N GLY A 300 -17.37 7.59 11.16
CA GLY A 300 -17.90 6.81 12.27
C GLY A 300 -19.02 7.53 12.99
N PHE A 301 -20.07 6.81 13.34
CA PHE A 301 -21.18 7.33 14.13
C PHE A 301 -21.43 6.48 15.37
N ASN A 302 -21.40 7.12 16.53
CA ASN A 302 -21.94 6.57 17.78
C ASN A 302 -23.38 7.03 18.03
N ASP A 303 -24.03 7.71 17.07
CA ASP A 303 -25.34 8.33 17.31
C ASP A 303 -26.48 7.39 16.90
N VAL A 304 -27.35 7.11 17.86
CA VAL A 304 -28.53 6.26 17.73
C VAL A 304 -29.51 6.75 16.65
N LYS A 305 -29.52 8.05 16.33
CA LYS A 305 -30.40 8.63 15.30
C LYS A 305 -30.10 8.09 13.89
N TYR A 306 -28.86 7.81 13.58
CA TYR A 306 -28.48 7.23 12.28
C TYR A 306 -28.87 5.76 12.13
N LYS A 307 -28.98 5.01 13.25
CA LYS A 307 -29.44 3.61 13.23
C LYS A 307 -30.87 3.45 12.71
N GLN A 308 -31.68 4.51 12.74
CA GLN A 308 -33.10 4.45 12.36
C GLN A 308 -33.40 4.79 10.90
N ASN A 309 -32.48 5.48 10.21
CA ASN A 309 -32.74 6.03 8.87
C ASN A 309 -32.16 5.21 7.71
N TYR A 310 -31.41 4.15 8.01
CA TYR A 310 -30.82 3.30 6.98
C TYR A 310 -31.33 1.86 7.11
N PRO A 311 -31.71 1.19 6.00
CA PRO A 311 -32.18 -0.18 6.04
C PRO A 311 -31.11 -1.12 6.61
N ARG A 312 -31.57 -2.10 7.40
CA ARG A 312 -30.71 -3.07 8.10
C ARG A 312 -30.13 -4.16 7.21
N ASP A 313 -30.34 -4.08 5.91
CA ASP A 313 -30.01 -5.12 4.94
C ASP A 313 -28.90 -4.61 4.00
N LEU A 314 -27.66 -4.74 4.45
CA LEU A 314 -26.47 -4.78 3.61
C LEU A 314 -25.45 -5.74 4.25
#